data_238911dfb75cada0a06e3e9a1d5a9547
#
_entry.id   238911dfb75cada0a06e3e9a1d5a9547
#
_cell.length_a   1.000
_cell.length_b   1.000
_cell.length_c   1.000
_cell.angle_alpha   90.00
_cell.angle_beta   90.00
_cell.angle_gamma   90.00
#
_symmetry.space_group_name_H-M   'P 1'
#
loop_
_entity.id
_entity.type
_entity.pdbx_description
1 polymer ?
#
loop_
_entity_poly.entity_id
_entity_poly.type
_entity_poly.pdbx_seq_one_letter_code
_entity_poly.pdbx_strand_id
1 'polypeptide(L)'
;MQAFYALIDRLDRSQGEDRTALEAMLWDTFGINACVLAMDMSGFSRTVRAEGIVGYLARIRRMQQVSTPIVVAAGGEVVKYTADNLMAVFETAAQALLAAQEIRSACLSMREPLDVSIGLACGRFLYV
;
A
#
# COMPACT_ATOMS: atom_id res chain seq x y z
N MET A 1 -8.42 -13.41 -8.89
CA MET A 1 -7.02 -13.58 -9.34
C MET A 1 -6.91 -14.40 -10.63
N GLN A 2 -7.52 -15.60 -10.69
CA GLN A 2 -7.50 -16.42 -11.90
C GLN A 2 -8.14 -15.74 -13.11
N ALA A 3 -9.29 -15.07 -12.92
CA ALA A 3 -9.97 -14.34 -13.99
C ALA A 3 -9.11 -13.20 -14.55
N PHE A 4 -8.38 -12.50 -13.69
CA PHE A 4 -7.45 -11.45 -14.09
C PHE A 4 -6.32 -12.01 -14.96
N TYR A 5 -5.67 -13.07 -14.51
CA TYR A 5 -4.57 -13.68 -15.27
C TYR A 5 -5.04 -14.29 -16.60
N ALA A 6 -6.23 -14.86 -16.63
CA ALA A 6 -6.80 -15.37 -17.87
C ALA A 6 -6.97 -14.25 -18.92
N LEU A 7 -7.41 -13.06 -18.50
CA LEU A 7 -7.50 -11.89 -19.38
C LEU A 7 -6.12 -11.40 -19.83
N ILE A 8 -5.14 -11.37 -18.92
CA ILE A 8 -3.76 -10.99 -19.24
C ILE A 8 -3.16 -11.95 -20.27
N ASP A 9 -3.36 -13.26 -20.10
CA ASP A 9 -2.85 -14.25 -21.04
C ASP A 9 -3.47 -14.10 -22.44
N ARG A 10 -4.78 -13.83 -22.49
CA ARG A 10 -5.47 -13.55 -23.76
C ARG A 10 -4.96 -12.27 -24.42
N LEU A 11 -4.77 -11.23 -23.62
CA LEU A 11 -4.27 -9.94 -24.09
C LEU A 11 -2.86 -10.07 -24.66
N ASP A 12 -2.00 -10.86 -24.04
CA ASP A 12 -0.62 -11.09 -24.48
C ASP A 12 -0.58 -11.75 -25.86
N ARG A 13 -1.56 -12.60 -26.18
CA ARG A 13 -1.68 -13.28 -27.46
C ARG A 13 -2.46 -12.49 -28.52
N SER A 14 -3.01 -11.31 -28.18
CA SER A 14 -3.89 -10.53 -29.04
C SER A 14 -3.19 -9.32 -29.62
N GLN A 15 -3.71 -8.82 -30.75
CA GLN A 15 -3.22 -7.63 -31.43
C GLN A 15 -4.37 -6.78 -31.94
N GLY A 16 -4.09 -5.50 -32.21
CA GLY A 16 -5.05 -4.59 -32.87
C GLY A 16 -6.30 -4.35 -32.04
N GLU A 17 -7.46 -4.43 -32.69
CA GLU A 17 -8.77 -4.18 -32.08
C GLU A 17 -9.10 -5.17 -30.99
N ASP A 18 -8.70 -6.45 -31.13
CA ASP A 18 -8.91 -7.48 -30.11
C ASP A 18 -8.18 -7.14 -28.83
N ARG A 19 -6.93 -6.67 -28.93
CA ARG A 19 -6.14 -6.25 -27.78
C ARG A 19 -6.77 -5.04 -27.11
N THR A 20 -7.21 -4.06 -27.86
CA THR A 20 -7.87 -2.86 -27.33
C THR A 20 -9.16 -3.23 -26.58
N ALA A 21 -9.96 -4.15 -27.13
CA ALA A 21 -11.18 -4.61 -26.49
C ALA A 21 -10.90 -5.35 -25.18
N LEU A 22 -9.84 -6.17 -25.13
CA LEU A 22 -9.43 -6.89 -23.92
C LEU A 22 -8.90 -5.93 -22.85
N GLU A 23 -8.15 -4.90 -23.24
CA GLU A 23 -7.69 -3.87 -22.30
C GLU A 23 -8.88 -3.13 -21.68
N ALA A 24 -9.87 -2.75 -22.48
CA ALA A 24 -11.09 -2.11 -21.99
C ALA A 24 -11.83 -3.02 -21.01
N MET A 25 -11.97 -4.29 -21.32
CA MET A 25 -12.61 -5.27 -20.45
C MET A 25 -11.86 -5.42 -19.12
N LEU A 26 -10.53 -5.44 -19.15
CA LEU A 26 -9.68 -5.53 -17.97
C LEU A 26 -9.93 -4.34 -17.04
N TRP A 27 -9.91 -3.13 -17.59
CA TRP A 27 -10.16 -1.91 -16.83
C TRP A 27 -11.60 -1.82 -16.32
N ASP A 28 -12.58 -2.24 -17.11
CA ASP A 28 -13.98 -2.24 -16.68
C ASP A 28 -14.23 -3.23 -15.53
N THR A 29 -13.55 -4.35 -15.54
CA THR A 29 -13.73 -5.40 -14.53
C THR A 29 -12.92 -5.13 -13.25
N PHE A 30 -11.68 -4.71 -13.40
CA PHE A 30 -10.73 -4.62 -12.27
C PHE A 30 -10.27 -3.19 -11.96
N GLY A 31 -10.65 -2.21 -12.79
CA GLY A 31 -10.24 -0.83 -12.58
C GLY A 31 -11.01 -0.16 -11.46
N ILE A 32 -10.30 0.58 -10.62
CA ILE A 32 -10.90 1.44 -9.59
C ILE A 32 -10.23 2.81 -9.62
N ASN A 33 -10.99 3.83 -9.24
CA ASN A 33 -10.44 5.14 -8.93
C ASN A 33 -10.17 5.18 -7.43
N ALA A 34 -8.93 5.38 -7.06
CA ALA A 34 -8.53 5.30 -5.67
C ALA A 34 -7.28 6.13 -5.40
N CYS A 35 -6.98 6.29 -4.11
CA CYS A 35 -5.71 6.82 -3.65
C CYS A 35 -4.96 5.73 -2.90
N VAL A 36 -3.72 5.49 -3.28
CA VAL A 36 -2.86 4.48 -2.68
C VAL A 36 -1.85 5.16 -1.77
N LEU A 37 -1.71 4.63 -0.57
CA LEU A 37 -0.68 5.00 0.38
C LEU A 37 0.34 3.87 0.42
N ALA A 38 1.61 4.20 0.20
CA ALA A 38 2.71 3.27 0.35
C ALA A 38 3.66 3.82 1.43
N MET A 39 3.96 3.00 2.41
CA MET A 39 4.80 3.40 3.54
C MET A 39 5.90 2.37 3.74
N ASP A 40 7.10 2.83 4.04
CA ASP A 40 8.18 1.98 4.50
C ASP A 40 8.86 2.59 5.73
N MET A 41 9.60 1.74 6.46
CA MET A 41 10.39 2.15 7.61
C MET A 41 11.81 2.44 7.19
N SER A 42 12.41 3.46 7.80
CA SER A 42 13.80 3.83 7.57
C SER A 42 14.75 3.13 8.57
N GLY A 43 16.01 3.01 8.18
CA GLY A 43 17.08 2.62 9.10
C GLY A 43 17.22 1.13 9.37
N PHE A 44 16.84 0.27 8.42
CA PHE A 44 16.96 -1.19 8.56
C PHE A 44 18.35 -1.62 9.04
N SER A 45 19.38 -1.30 8.28
CA SER A 45 20.76 -1.75 8.58
C SER A 45 21.25 -1.22 9.93
N ARG A 46 20.93 0.02 10.25
CA ARG A 46 21.33 0.65 11.50
C ARG A 46 20.63 -0.01 12.69
N THR A 47 19.34 -0.28 12.58
CA THR A 47 18.56 -0.92 13.63
C THR A 47 19.00 -2.36 13.85
N VAL A 48 19.24 -3.12 12.79
CA VAL A 48 19.70 -4.51 12.90
C VAL A 48 21.07 -4.57 13.56
N ARG A 49 21.98 -3.64 13.25
CA ARG A 49 23.29 -3.57 13.92
C ARG A 49 23.18 -3.26 15.40
N ALA A 50 22.26 -2.37 15.79
CA ALA A 50 22.10 -1.92 17.18
C ALA A 50 21.29 -2.90 18.03
N GLU A 51 20.20 -3.44 17.48
CA GLU A 51 19.19 -4.19 18.22
C GLU A 51 19.02 -5.64 17.76
N GLY A 52 19.65 -6.01 16.63
CA GLY A 52 19.46 -7.31 15.99
C GLY A 52 18.17 -7.41 15.19
N ILE A 53 18.00 -8.56 14.50
CA ILE A 53 16.84 -8.78 13.63
C ILE A 53 15.54 -8.88 14.43
N VAL A 54 15.55 -9.45 15.61
CA VAL A 54 14.36 -9.57 16.47
C VAL A 54 13.87 -8.20 16.91
N GLY A 55 14.77 -7.30 17.26
CA GLY A 55 14.44 -5.91 17.58
C GLY A 55 13.78 -5.19 16.41
N TYR A 56 14.28 -5.42 15.20
CA TYR A 56 13.69 -4.86 13.99
C TYR A 56 12.30 -5.43 13.71
N LEU A 57 12.10 -6.73 13.89
CA LEU A 57 10.78 -7.34 13.75
C LEU A 57 9.77 -6.76 14.74
N ALA A 58 10.21 -6.46 15.97
CA ALA A 58 9.36 -5.79 16.95
C ALA A 58 8.95 -4.39 16.50
N ARG A 59 9.86 -3.65 15.87
CA ARG A 59 9.54 -2.34 15.27
C ARG A 59 8.53 -2.45 14.13
N ILE A 60 8.67 -3.44 13.26
CA ILE A 60 7.71 -3.73 12.19
C ILE A 60 6.32 -3.96 12.79
N ARG A 61 6.24 -4.77 13.83
CA ARG A 61 4.96 -5.06 14.49
C ARG A 61 4.33 -3.81 15.09
N ARG A 62 5.11 -2.95 15.72
CA ARG A 62 4.61 -1.66 16.24
C ARG A 62 4.09 -0.77 15.11
N MET A 63 4.80 -0.69 14.01
CA MET A 63 4.36 0.06 12.84
C MET A 63 2.99 -0.42 12.36
N GLN A 64 2.80 -1.73 12.25
CA GLN A 64 1.53 -2.32 11.84
C GLN A 64 0.41 -1.99 12.84
N GLN A 65 0.68 -2.14 14.13
CA GLN A 65 -0.30 -1.90 15.20
C GLN A 65 -0.72 -0.45 15.31
N VAL A 66 0.18 0.48 15.01
CA VAL A 66 -0.12 1.92 15.02
C VAL A 66 -0.85 2.33 13.75
N SER A 67 -0.39 1.86 12.60
CA SER A 67 -0.85 2.35 11.30
C SER A 67 -2.20 1.78 10.89
N THR A 68 -2.46 0.51 11.15
CA THR A 68 -3.69 -0.15 10.71
C THR A 68 -4.96 0.50 11.25
N PRO A 69 -5.08 0.79 12.56
CA PRO A 69 -6.27 1.49 13.07
C PRO A 69 -6.47 2.88 12.46
N ILE A 70 -5.39 3.58 12.19
CA ILE A 70 -5.45 4.93 11.58
C ILE A 70 -5.99 4.83 10.15
N VAL A 71 -5.50 3.88 9.36
CA VAL A 71 -6.00 3.63 8.00
C VAL A 71 -7.50 3.33 8.02
N VAL A 72 -7.92 2.42 8.88
CA VAL A 72 -9.32 2.02 9.00
C VAL A 72 -10.21 3.19 9.44
N ALA A 73 -9.77 3.95 10.44
CA ALA A 73 -10.51 5.11 10.94
C ALA A 73 -10.66 6.21 9.89
N ALA A 74 -9.69 6.35 8.99
CA ALA A 74 -9.74 7.31 7.89
C ALA A 74 -10.60 6.82 6.70
N GLY A 75 -11.16 5.62 6.78
CA GLY A 75 -12.00 5.05 5.73
C GLY A 75 -11.25 4.22 4.71
N GLY A 76 -10.00 3.88 4.98
CA GLY A 76 -9.17 3.09 4.08
C GLY A 76 -9.12 1.60 4.44
N GLU A 77 -8.41 0.87 3.62
CA GLU A 77 -8.18 -0.55 3.79
C GLU A 77 -6.70 -0.85 3.59
N VAL A 78 -6.09 -1.58 4.53
CA VAL A 78 -4.74 -2.10 4.33
C VAL A 78 -4.83 -3.29 3.39
N VAL A 79 -4.17 -3.19 2.24
CA VAL A 79 -4.21 -4.25 1.23
C VAL A 79 -3.01 -5.19 1.33
N LYS A 80 -1.90 -4.72 1.89
CA LYS A 80 -0.70 -5.55 1.96
C LYS A 80 0.28 -5.04 3.02
N TYR A 81 0.87 -6.01 3.72
CA TYR A 81 2.11 -5.83 4.48
C TYR A 81 3.21 -6.63 3.80
N THR A 82 4.37 -6.04 3.63
CA THR A 82 5.55 -6.75 3.11
C THR A 82 6.76 -6.29 3.91
N ALA A 83 7.25 -7.14 4.81
CA ALA A 83 8.34 -6.80 5.73
C ALA A 83 8.05 -5.44 6.42
N ASP A 84 8.89 -4.44 6.20
CA ASP A 84 8.75 -3.11 6.79
C ASP A 84 7.89 -2.14 5.96
N ASN A 85 7.14 -2.67 4.99
CA ASN A 85 6.28 -1.89 4.11
C ASN A 85 4.81 -2.13 4.41
N LEU A 86 4.00 -1.10 4.15
CA LEU A 86 2.55 -1.17 4.23
C LEU A 86 1.96 -0.48 3.00
N MET A 87 0.94 -1.09 2.42
CA MET A 87 0.18 -0.49 1.33
C MET A 87 -1.30 -0.45 1.71
N ALA A 88 -1.92 0.71 1.55
CA ALA A 88 -3.33 0.94 1.85
C ALA A 88 -4.02 1.67 0.71
N VAL A 89 -5.33 1.49 0.62
CA VAL A 89 -6.18 2.09 -0.42
C VAL A 89 -7.27 2.91 0.22
N PHE A 90 -7.54 4.09 -0.35
CA PHE A 90 -8.57 5.03 0.08
C PHE A 90 -9.41 5.46 -1.13
N GLU A 91 -10.64 5.86 -0.88
CA GLU A 91 -11.50 6.37 -1.95
C GLU A 91 -11.12 7.79 -2.38
N THR A 92 -10.61 8.61 -1.45
CA THR A 92 -10.31 10.02 -1.72
C THR A 92 -8.90 10.40 -1.29
N ALA A 93 -8.36 11.43 -1.94
CA ALA A 93 -7.07 12.02 -1.57
C ALA A 93 -7.08 12.59 -0.15
N ALA A 94 -8.20 13.18 0.28
CA ALA A 94 -8.33 13.74 1.61
C ALA A 94 -8.18 12.68 2.70
N GLN A 95 -8.82 11.52 2.52
CA GLN A 95 -8.68 10.39 3.44
C GLN A 95 -7.25 9.88 3.51
N ALA A 96 -6.61 9.70 2.36
CA ALA A 96 -5.23 9.22 2.29
C ALA A 96 -4.26 10.19 2.95
N LEU A 97 -4.42 11.49 2.70
CA LEU A 97 -3.57 12.52 3.30
C LEU A 97 -3.74 12.59 4.81
N LEU A 98 -4.98 12.54 5.29
CA LEU A 98 -5.26 12.53 6.74
C LEU A 98 -4.60 11.32 7.41
N ALA A 99 -4.75 10.14 6.83
CA ALA A 99 -4.12 8.92 7.35
C ALA A 99 -2.60 9.06 7.37
N ALA A 100 -2.00 9.57 6.30
CA ALA A 100 -0.55 9.76 6.22
C ALA A 100 -0.04 10.70 7.31
N GLN A 101 -0.72 11.82 7.54
CA GLN A 101 -0.36 12.79 8.57
C GLN A 101 -0.49 12.19 9.97
N GLU A 102 -1.58 11.48 10.25
CA GLU A 102 -1.81 10.85 11.54
C GLU A 102 -0.81 9.71 11.83
N ILE A 103 -0.52 8.88 10.83
CA ILE A 103 0.49 7.81 10.96
C ILE A 103 1.85 8.41 11.29
N ARG A 104 2.27 9.40 10.53
CA ARG A 104 3.56 10.05 10.75
C ARG A 104 3.65 10.66 12.15
N SER A 105 2.63 11.39 12.56
CA SER A 105 2.56 11.99 13.88
C SER A 105 2.60 10.95 15.00
N ALA A 106 1.81 9.88 14.87
CA ALA A 106 1.77 8.81 15.85
C ALA A 106 3.11 8.08 15.96
N CYS A 107 3.75 7.77 14.82
CA CYS A 107 5.05 7.10 14.81
C CYS A 107 6.15 7.95 15.45
N LEU A 108 6.17 9.25 15.19
CA LEU A 108 7.16 10.17 15.78
C LEU A 108 6.92 10.43 17.26
N SER A 109 5.68 10.30 17.74
CA SER A 109 5.30 10.55 19.13
C SER A 109 5.47 9.33 20.04
N MET A 110 5.86 8.19 19.50
CA MET A 110 6.06 6.97 20.30
C MET A 110 7.25 7.13 21.22
N ARG A 111 7.26 6.35 22.31
CA ARG A 111 8.40 6.32 23.25
C ARG A 111 9.71 5.99 22.54
N GLU A 112 9.65 5.05 21.60
CA GLU A 112 10.73 4.75 20.66
C GLU A 112 10.26 5.15 19.27
N PRO A 113 10.57 6.38 18.82
CA PRO A 113 10.03 6.87 17.56
C PRO A 113 10.37 5.99 16.37
N LEU A 114 9.41 5.84 15.46
CA LEU A 114 9.59 5.18 14.19
C LEU A 114 9.70 6.22 13.10
N ASP A 115 10.76 6.14 12.32
CA ASP A 115 10.95 6.99 11.14
C ASP A 115 10.39 6.26 9.92
N VAL A 116 9.37 6.86 9.32
CA VAL A 116 8.66 6.28 8.19
C VAL A 116 8.65 7.23 7.00
N SER A 117 8.72 6.66 5.81
CA SER A 117 8.55 7.38 4.54
C SER A 117 7.21 6.99 3.94
N ILE A 118 6.41 7.99 3.56
CA ILE A 118 5.06 7.78 3.04
C ILE A 118 4.93 8.44 1.69
N GLY A 119 4.46 7.68 0.70
CA GLY A 119 4.10 8.18 -0.62
C GLY A 119 2.61 8.00 -0.87
N LEU A 120 2.00 8.95 -1.56
CA LEU A 120 0.60 8.92 -1.96
C LEU A 120 0.51 9.05 -3.47
N ALA A 121 -0.37 8.26 -4.08
CA ALA A 121 -0.68 8.37 -5.49
C ALA A 121 -2.18 8.16 -5.69
N CYS A 122 -2.84 9.08 -6.38
CA CYS A 122 -4.26 8.99 -6.68
C CYS A 122 -4.47 8.88 -8.18
N GLY A 123 -5.40 8.03 -8.59
CA GLY A 123 -5.70 7.80 -9.99
C GLY A 123 -6.48 6.52 -10.20
N ARG A 124 -6.33 5.99 -11.40
CA ARG A 124 -6.98 4.75 -11.80
C ARG A 124 -5.99 3.59 -11.64
N PHE A 125 -6.40 2.57 -10.89
CA PHE A 125 -5.60 1.40 -10.58
C PHE A 125 -6.34 0.11 -10.96
N LEU A 126 -5.59 -0.93 -11.25
CA LEU A 126 -6.14 -2.29 -11.33
C LEU A 126 -6.08 -2.90 -9.93
N TYR A 127 -7.26 -3.21 -9.38
CA TYR A 127 -7.40 -3.82 -8.07
C TYR A 127 -7.80 -5.28 -8.22
N VAL A 128 -6.90 -6.14 -7.86
CA VAL A 128 -7.01 -7.58 -8.12
C VAL A 128 -7.10 -8.41 -6.85
#